data_fad959da98ed6ed67721b05aadd6a99f
#
_entry.id   fad959da98ed6ed67721b05aadd6a99f
#
_cell.length_a   1.000
_cell.length_b   1.000
_cell.length_c   1.000
_cell.angle_alpha   90.00
_cell.angle_beta   90.00
_cell.angle_gamma   90.00
#
_symmetry.space_group_name_H-M   'P 1'
#
loop_
_entity.id
_entity.type
_entity.pdbx_description
1 polymer ?
#
loop_
_entity_poly.entity_id
_entity_poly.type
_entity_poly.pdbx_seq_one_letter_code
_entity_poly.pdbx_strand_id
1 'polypeptide(L)'
;MEEILSIVQGMKPITLDEMSAVKLMNRIDTKYVVTENQLRAILLGICDSYYAQEVEGNRLSPYNTVYYDTPELTMYLIHHDRHLVRDKVRVRTYVDSHLTFCEVKHKNNKGRTKKKRIKVEPIPNILDNPEAAAFLAEKQPYPVSTLSPHLFTLFDRITLVNFEKTERLTIDCNLHFENLRNGHTASIAPLAVMELKQDGRAHSLLKDVLFELRIRPFKVSKYCIGTCLTRPEVKQNRFKKKLRRIEKLKAMVYG
;
A
#
# COMPACT_ATOMS: atom_id res chain seq x y z
N MET A 1 -3.18 9.93 -16.75
CA MET A 1 -1.97 9.84 -15.88
C MET A 1 -1.02 11.02 -16.11
N GLU A 2 -0.77 11.47 -17.32
CA GLU A 2 0.09 12.62 -17.64
C GLU A 2 -0.31 13.90 -16.90
N GLU A 3 -1.60 14.25 -16.89
CA GLU A 3 -2.11 15.41 -16.14
C GLU A 3 -1.84 15.30 -14.63
N ILE A 4 -1.99 14.11 -14.05
CA ILE A 4 -1.67 13.88 -12.64
C ILE A 4 -0.20 14.15 -12.37
N LEU A 5 0.69 13.65 -13.23
CA LEU A 5 2.12 13.88 -13.10
C LEU A 5 2.47 15.36 -13.28
N SER A 6 1.83 16.06 -14.22
CA SER A 6 2.01 17.50 -14.40
C SER A 6 1.64 18.29 -13.14
N ILE A 7 0.50 17.98 -12.50
CA ILE A 7 0.11 18.62 -11.24
C ILE A 7 1.15 18.34 -10.15
N VAL A 8 1.57 17.10 -10.00
CA VAL A 8 2.55 16.71 -8.97
C VAL A 8 3.91 17.35 -9.21
N GLN A 9 4.33 17.51 -10.47
CA GLN A 9 5.57 18.22 -10.82
C GLN A 9 5.52 19.72 -10.50
N GLY A 10 4.35 20.33 -10.53
CA GLY A 10 4.15 21.73 -10.12
C GLY A 10 4.19 21.98 -8.61
N MET A 11 4.06 20.93 -7.78
CA MET A 11 4.07 21.05 -6.31
C MET A 11 5.49 21.34 -5.80
N LYS A 12 5.60 21.93 -4.60
CA LYS A 12 6.91 22.11 -3.94
C LYS A 12 7.53 20.73 -3.61
N PRO A 13 8.83 20.50 -3.90
CA PRO A 13 9.48 19.25 -3.55
C PRO A 13 9.74 19.12 -2.04
N ILE A 14 9.83 17.87 -1.56
CA ILE A 14 10.35 17.52 -0.24
C ILE A 14 11.25 16.29 -0.38
N THR A 15 12.43 16.33 0.23
CA THR A 15 13.41 15.25 0.17
C THR A 15 13.08 14.09 1.13
N LEU A 16 13.73 12.93 0.94
CA LEU A 16 13.61 11.79 1.87
C LEU A 16 14.09 12.14 3.29
N ASP A 17 15.14 12.95 3.41
CA ASP A 17 15.70 13.35 4.71
C ASP A 17 14.73 14.26 5.46
N GLU A 18 14.16 15.26 4.80
CA GLU A 18 13.11 16.11 5.36
C GLU A 18 11.86 15.30 5.74
N MET A 19 11.49 14.30 4.94
CA MET A 19 10.40 13.37 5.22
C MET A 19 10.66 12.51 6.46
N SER A 20 11.90 12.17 6.77
CA SER A 20 12.28 11.38 7.96
C SER A 20 11.97 12.11 9.27
N ALA A 21 11.99 13.45 9.24
CA ALA A 21 11.65 14.31 10.36
C ALA A 21 10.14 14.37 10.65
N VAL A 22 9.29 13.95 9.70
CA VAL A 22 7.82 13.96 9.87
C VAL A 22 7.39 12.78 10.77
N LYS A 23 7.36 13.02 12.08
CA LYS A 23 6.96 12.03 13.09
C LYS A 23 5.47 12.13 13.37
N LEU A 24 4.69 11.16 12.92
CA LEU A 24 3.26 11.04 13.21
C LEU A 24 3.06 10.08 14.40
N MET A 25 3.01 10.63 15.62
CA MET A 25 3.05 9.85 16.87
C MET A 25 1.75 9.06 17.15
N ASN A 26 0.60 9.71 17.08
CA ASN A 26 -0.73 9.11 17.32
C ASN A 26 -1.50 8.94 16.01
N ARG A 27 -0.92 8.14 15.10
CA ARG A 27 -1.33 8.06 13.71
C ARG A 27 -2.67 7.36 13.50
N ILE A 28 -3.54 8.02 12.75
CA ILE A 28 -4.76 7.45 12.17
C ILE A 28 -4.50 7.20 10.69
N ASP A 29 -4.66 5.94 10.26
CA ASP A 29 -4.47 5.52 8.87
C ASP A 29 -5.85 5.33 8.21
N THR A 30 -6.18 6.18 7.23
CA THR A 30 -7.43 6.09 6.45
C THR A 30 -7.12 5.80 4.99
N LYS A 31 -7.88 4.88 4.37
CA LYS A 31 -7.67 4.48 2.98
C LYS A 31 -8.86 4.83 2.11
N TYR A 32 -8.55 5.10 0.83
CA TYR A 32 -9.52 5.40 -0.21
C TYR A 32 -9.13 4.66 -1.49
N VAL A 33 -10.10 4.42 -2.35
CA VAL A 33 -9.87 3.96 -3.74
C VAL A 33 -10.63 4.93 -4.62
N VAL A 34 -9.94 5.48 -5.60
CA VAL A 34 -10.44 6.56 -6.45
C VAL A 34 -10.15 6.29 -7.92
N THR A 35 -10.96 6.85 -8.80
CA THR A 35 -10.70 6.90 -10.23
C THR A 35 -9.62 7.94 -10.56
N GLU A 36 -9.06 7.90 -11.76
CA GLU A 36 -8.08 8.90 -12.22
C GLU A 36 -8.67 10.32 -12.21
N ASN A 37 -9.91 10.51 -12.67
CA ASN A 37 -10.60 11.81 -12.63
C ASN A 37 -10.79 12.33 -11.21
N GLN A 38 -11.17 11.45 -10.27
CA GLN A 38 -11.28 11.82 -8.86
C GLN A 38 -9.90 12.17 -8.27
N LEU A 39 -8.86 11.41 -8.62
CA LEU A 39 -7.50 11.71 -8.17
C LEU A 39 -7.02 13.07 -8.68
N ARG A 40 -7.28 13.38 -9.95
CA ARG A 40 -6.99 14.69 -10.53
C ARG A 40 -7.69 15.83 -9.76
N ALA A 41 -8.97 15.71 -9.51
CA ALA A 41 -9.74 16.70 -8.74
C ALA A 41 -9.22 16.88 -7.32
N ILE A 42 -8.85 15.77 -6.64
CA ILE A 42 -8.22 15.82 -5.32
C ILE A 42 -6.91 16.59 -5.36
N LEU A 43 -6.02 16.26 -6.30
CA LEU A 43 -4.70 16.89 -6.41
C LEU A 43 -4.81 18.38 -6.68
N LEU A 44 -5.72 18.81 -7.56
CA LEU A 44 -5.99 20.24 -7.80
C LEU A 44 -6.48 20.97 -6.53
N GLY A 45 -7.25 20.29 -5.68
CA GLY A 45 -7.75 20.88 -4.43
C GLY A 45 -6.71 20.99 -3.32
N ILE A 46 -5.55 20.31 -3.44
CA ILE A 46 -4.53 20.29 -2.37
C ILE A 46 -3.14 20.72 -2.83
N CYS A 47 -2.87 20.91 -4.12
CA CYS A 47 -1.53 21.12 -4.66
C CYS A 47 -0.79 22.31 -4.03
N ASP A 48 -1.50 23.38 -3.68
CA ASP A 48 -0.93 24.59 -3.07
C ASP A 48 -0.65 24.47 -1.56
N SER A 49 -0.99 23.33 -0.95
CA SER A 49 -0.87 23.09 0.49
C SER A 49 -0.01 21.88 0.84
N TYR A 50 0.55 21.19 -0.17
CA TYR A 50 1.32 19.97 0.03
C TYR A 50 2.65 20.01 -0.72
N TYR A 51 3.65 19.42 -0.11
CA TYR A 51 4.90 19.02 -0.75
C TYR A 51 4.73 17.69 -1.47
N ALA A 52 5.40 17.51 -2.61
CA ALA A 52 5.58 16.21 -3.26
C ALA A 52 6.97 15.65 -2.95
N GLN A 53 7.04 14.41 -2.47
CA GLN A 53 8.31 13.72 -2.24
C GLN A 53 9.03 13.54 -3.57
N GLU A 54 10.31 13.92 -3.59
CA GLU A 54 11.17 13.77 -4.74
C GLU A 54 12.39 12.89 -4.40
N VAL A 55 12.68 11.93 -5.25
CA VAL A 55 13.83 11.02 -5.16
C VAL A 55 14.54 11.07 -6.51
N GLU A 56 15.78 11.56 -6.54
CA GLU A 56 16.58 11.67 -7.77
C GLU A 56 15.82 12.36 -8.93
N GLY A 57 15.08 13.44 -8.61
CA GLY A 57 14.27 14.18 -9.58
C GLY A 57 12.93 13.55 -9.92
N ASN A 58 12.62 12.35 -9.42
CA ASN A 58 11.38 11.64 -9.66
C ASN A 58 10.39 11.81 -8.50
N ARG A 59 9.12 12.04 -8.84
CA ARG A 59 8.01 12.13 -7.87
C ARG A 59 7.03 10.97 -7.97
N LEU A 60 7.29 10.06 -8.89
CA LEU A 60 6.57 8.80 -9.07
C LEU A 60 7.57 7.66 -8.91
N SER A 61 7.55 7.00 -7.77
CA SER A 61 8.50 5.95 -7.43
C SER A 61 7.90 4.56 -7.63
N PRO A 62 8.52 3.68 -8.41
CA PRO A 62 8.06 2.30 -8.59
C PRO A 62 8.40 1.42 -7.38
N TYR A 63 7.47 0.54 -7.03
CA TYR A 63 7.55 -0.38 -5.90
C TYR A 63 7.25 -1.80 -6.33
N ASN A 64 8.16 -2.71 -6.02
CA ASN A 64 7.96 -4.14 -6.12
C ASN A 64 7.73 -4.73 -4.73
N THR A 65 6.76 -5.61 -4.59
CA THR A 65 6.47 -6.23 -3.30
C THR A 65 6.04 -7.69 -3.49
N VAL A 66 6.76 -8.61 -2.87
CA VAL A 66 6.39 -10.02 -2.76
C VAL A 66 5.78 -10.27 -1.39
N TYR A 67 4.56 -10.79 -1.33
CA TYR A 67 3.93 -11.24 -0.10
C TYR A 67 4.15 -12.73 0.09
N TYR A 68 4.53 -13.09 1.32
CA TYR A 68 4.71 -14.47 1.77
C TYR A 68 3.54 -14.90 2.62
N ASP A 69 3.17 -16.16 2.52
CA ASP A 69 2.17 -16.82 3.35
C ASP A 69 2.50 -18.32 3.48
N THR A 70 1.73 -19.03 4.30
CA THR A 70 1.77 -20.50 4.34
C THR A 70 1.07 -21.09 3.11
N PRO A 71 1.29 -22.37 2.77
CA PRO A 71 0.61 -23.04 1.65
C PRO A 71 -0.92 -22.94 1.72
N GLU A 72 -1.49 -22.97 2.94
CA GLU A 72 -2.91 -22.87 3.24
C GLU A 72 -3.43 -21.43 3.24
N LEU A 73 -2.57 -20.42 2.97
CA LEU A 73 -2.91 -19.01 3.01
C LEU A 73 -3.39 -18.53 4.41
N THR A 74 -2.73 -18.99 5.47
CA THR A 74 -3.12 -18.72 6.85
C THR A 74 -3.25 -17.24 7.17
N MET A 75 -2.28 -16.41 6.75
CA MET A 75 -2.33 -14.95 6.99
C MET A 75 -3.46 -14.28 6.19
N TYR A 76 -3.73 -14.77 4.98
CA TYR A 76 -4.88 -14.33 4.18
C TYR A 76 -6.19 -14.68 4.88
N LEU A 77 -6.38 -15.95 5.30
CA LEU A 77 -7.59 -16.44 5.96
C LEU A 77 -7.86 -15.72 7.28
N ILE A 78 -6.84 -15.54 8.12
CA ILE A 78 -6.93 -14.77 9.36
C ILE A 78 -7.41 -13.34 9.07
N HIS A 79 -6.91 -12.71 8.00
CA HIS A 79 -7.38 -11.39 7.60
C HIS A 79 -8.80 -11.42 7.05
N HIS A 80 -9.14 -12.42 6.22
CA HIS A 80 -10.47 -12.61 5.67
C HIS A 80 -11.49 -12.80 6.81
N ASP A 81 -11.18 -13.62 7.79
CA ASP A 81 -12.07 -13.93 8.92
C ASP A 81 -12.12 -12.83 9.99
N ARG A 82 -11.41 -11.70 9.74
CA ARG A 82 -11.40 -10.48 10.57
C ARG A 82 -10.80 -10.67 11.94
N HIS A 83 -9.91 -11.65 12.12
CA HIS A 83 -9.17 -11.75 13.37
C HIS A 83 -8.43 -10.44 13.66
N LEU A 84 -8.47 -10.02 14.93
CA LEU A 84 -7.86 -8.78 15.37
C LEU A 84 -6.34 -8.88 15.29
N VAL A 85 -5.78 -9.95 15.85
CA VAL A 85 -4.35 -10.26 15.77
C VAL A 85 -4.07 -10.91 14.42
N ARG A 86 -3.12 -10.33 13.69
CA ARG A 86 -2.72 -10.88 12.39
C ARG A 86 -1.40 -10.31 11.90
N ASP A 87 -0.71 -11.13 11.14
CA ASP A 87 0.58 -10.79 10.56
C ASP A 87 0.50 -10.63 9.04
N LYS A 88 1.53 -10.02 8.49
CA LYS A 88 1.84 -10.01 7.06
C LYS A 88 3.33 -9.99 6.91
N VAL A 89 3.84 -10.91 6.13
CA VAL A 89 5.23 -10.99 5.72
C VAL A 89 5.34 -10.53 4.27
N ARG A 90 6.32 -9.68 3.99
CA ARG A 90 6.60 -9.26 2.62
C ARG A 90 8.05 -8.85 2.44
N VAL A 91 8.53 -8.99 1.23
CA VAL A 91 9.77 -8.38 0.76
C VAL A 91 9.40 -7.22 -0.16
N ARG A 92 9.98 -6.07 0.06
CA ARG A 92 9.69 -4.86 -0.72
C ARG A 92 10.98 -4.25 -1.24
N THR A 93 10.99 -4.02 -2.55
CA THR A 93 12.04 -3.28 -3.24
C THR A 93 11.53 -1.88 -3.60
N TYR A 94 12.30 -0.88 -3.24
CA TYR A 94 12.19 0.50 -3.70
C TYR A 94 13.07 0.61 -4.92
N VAL A 95 12.48 0.64 -6.12
CA VAL A 95 13.22 0.43 -7.36
C VAL A 95 14.25 1.54 -7.59
N ASP A 96 13.85 2.81 -7.42
CA ASP A 96 14.74 3.97 -7.66
C ASP A 96 15.99 3.94 -6.75
N SER A 97 15.81 3.64 -5.48
CA SER A 97 16.92 3.61 -4.50
C SER A 97 17.61 2.27 -4.38
N HIS A 98 17.23 1.26 -5.16
CA HIS A 98 17.76 -0.11 -5.11
C HIS A 98 17.75 -0.73 -3.70
N LEU A 99 16.84 -0.29 -2.82
CA LEU A 99 16.75 -0.77 -1.46
C LEU A 99 15.69 -1.84 -1.33
N THR A 100 16.06 -2.99 -0.77
CA THR A 100 15.13 -4.10 -0.49
C THR A 100 15.05 -4.36 1.01
N PHE A 101 13.83 -4.59 1.50
CA PHE A 101 13.55 -4.86 2.90
C PHE A 101 12.65 -6.08 3.06
N CYS A 102 13.05 -6.96 3.98
CA CYS A 102 12.15 -7.95 4.55
C CYS A 102 11.35 -7.31 5.69
N GLU A 103 10.02 -7.33 5.60
CA GLU A 103 9.13 -6.62 6.52
C GLU A 103 8.09 -7.55 7.13
N VAL A 104 7.92 -7.49 8.44
CA VAL A 104 6.78 -8.08 9.17
C VAL A 104 5.89 -6.97 9.70
N LYS A 105 4.59 -7.05 9.39
CA LYS A 105 3.56 -6.20 9.97
C LYS A 105 2.70 -7.01 10.89
N HIS A 106 2.77 -6.73 12.17
CA HIS A 106 1.94 -7.34 13.22
C HIS A 106 0.85 -6.35 13.65
N LYS A 107 -0.41 -6.77 13.57
CA LYS A 107 -1.55 -6.03 14.14
C LYS A 107 -2.02 -6.74 15.42
N ASN A 108 -2.05 -6.00 16.53
CA ASN A 108 -2.51 -6.54 17.82
C ASN A 108 -4.05 -6.41 18.00
N ASN A 109 -4.55 -6.96 19.11
CA ASN A 109 -5.96 -6.92 19.51
C ASN A 109 -6.49 -5.50 19.79
N LYS A 110 -5.61 -4.56 20.17
CA LYS A 110 -5.94 -3.12 20.37
C LYS A 110 -5.99 -2.34 19.05
N GLY A 111 -5.88 -3.02 17.90
CA GLY A 111 -5.94 -2.40 16.58
C GLY A 111 -4.66 -1.69 16.14
N ARG A 112 -3.63 -1.62 16.98
CA ARG A 112 -2.34 -1.01 16.64
C ARG A 112 -1.53 -1.94 15.75
N THR A 113 -0.85 -1.36 14.74
CA THR A 113 0.04 -2.08 13.83
C THR A 113 1.49 -1.70 14.12
N LYS A 114 2.32 -2.69 14.45
CA LYS A 114 3.78 -2.55 14.51
C LYS A 114 4.37 -3.08 13.22
N LYS A 115 5.36 -2.37 12.66
CA LYS A 115 6.15 -2.80 11.53
C LYS A 115 7.60 -2.95 11.97
N LYS A 116 8.17 -4.11 11.71
CA LYS A 116 9.59 -4.40 11.83
C LYS A 116 10.15 -4.69 10.45
N ARG A 117 11.39 -4.30 10.19
CA ARG A 117 12.06 -4.58 8.91
C ARG A 117 13.56 -4.68 9.09
N ILE A 118 14.19 -5.45 8.23
CA ILE A 118 15.64 -5.46 8.01
C ILE A 118 15.92 -5.17 6.53
N LYS A 119 17.05 -4.56 6.23
CA LYS A 119 17.57 -4.43 4.87
C LYS A 119 18.09 -5.80 4.44
N VAL A 120 17.82 -6.18 3.20
CA VAL A 120 18.29 -7.44 2.61
C VAL A 120 18.73 -7.20 1.18
N GLU A 121 19.63 -8.02 0.69
CA GLU A 121 19.94 -8.05 -0.74
C GLU A 121 18.82 -8.71 -1.53
N PRO A 122 18.53 -8.25 -2.75
CA PRO A 122 17.57 -8.89 -3.64
C PRO A 122 18.06 -10.29 -4.04
N ILE A 123 17.39 -11.33 -3.57
CA ILE A 123 17.66 -12.71 -3.96
C ILE A 123 16.35 -13.39 -4.38
N PRO A 124 16.41 -14.44 -5.22
CA PRO A 124 15.21 -15.11 -5.75
C PRO A 124 14.25 -15.58 -4.66
N ASN A 125 14.78 -16.17 -3.59
CA ASN A 125 13.99 -16.55 -2.41
C ASN A 125 14.61 -15.96 -1.16
N ILE A 126 13.91 -15.03 -0.51
CA ILE A 126 14.40 -14.36 0.70
C ILE A 126 14.63 -15.31 1.87
N LEU A 127 14.00 -16.48 1.86
CA LEU A 127 14.18 -17.48 2.93
C LEU A 127 15.55 -18.16 2.87
N ASP A 128 16.25 -18.05 1.74
CA ASP A 128 17.63 -18.54 1.57
C ASP A 128 18.67 -17.56 2.17
N ASN A 129 18.23 -16.36 2.60
CA ASN A 129 19.06 -15.41 3.34
C ASN A 129 18.99 -15.71 4.84
N PRO A 130 20.13 -16.09 5.49
CA PRO A 130 20.12 -16.47 6.91
C PRO A 130 19.63 -15.37 7.86
N GLU A 131 19.97 -14.09 7.58
CA GLU A 131 19.54 -12.96 8.41
C GLU A 131 18.03 -12.76 8.29
N ALA A 132 17.47 -12.87 7.08
CA ALA A 132 16.04 -12.77 6.85
C ALA A 132 15.30 -13.94 7.52
N ALA A 133 15.82 -15.16 7.42
CA ALA A 133 15.23 -16.33 8.07
C ALA A 133 15.22 -16.17 9.61
N ALA A 134 16.34 -15.73 10.21
CA ALA A 134 16.42 -15.45 11.64
C ALA A 134 15.46 -14.33 12.07
N PHE A 135 15.41 -13.24 11.31
CA PHE A 135 14.47 -12.14 11.55
C PHE A 135 13.01 -12.61 11.48
N LEU A 136 12.64 -13.42 10.49
CA LEU A 136 11.31 -13.97 10.36
C LEU A 136 10.97 -14.92 11.50
N ALA A 137 11.89 -15.78 11.92
CA ALA A 137 11.71 -16.70 13.05
C ALA A 137 11.39 -15.94 14.36
N GLU A 138 12.00 -14.77 14.56
CA GLU A 138 11.78 -13.96 15.77
C GLU A 138 10.50 -13.09 15.69
N LYS A 139 10.12 -12.60 14.50
CA LYS A 139 9.14 -11.50 14.38
C LYS A 139 7.75 -11.92 13.94
N GLN A 140 7.53 -13.19 13.60
CA GLN A 140 6.21 -13.71 13.22
C GLN A 140 6.04 -15.16 13.76
N PRO A 141 4.79 -15.65 13.96
CA PRO A 141 4.56 -16.88 14.69
C PRO A 141 4.61 -18.16 13.83
N TYR A 142 4.76 -18.07 12.53
CA TYR A 142 4.73 -19.23 11.63
C TYR A 142 6.14 -19.83 11.44
N PRO A 143 6.30 -21.16 11.34
CA PRO A 143 7.60 -21.74 11.00
C PRO A 143 8.11 -21.17 9.67
N VAL A 144 9.35 -20.68 9.63
CA VAL A 144 9.94 -20.05 8.45
C VAL A 144 9.92 -21.00 7.26
N SER A 145 10.17 -22.29 7.50
CA SER A 145 10.13 -23.35 6.49
C SER A 145 8.77 -23.54 5.80
N THR A 146 7.67 -23.07 6.41
CA THR A 146 6.33 -23.12 5.80
C THR A 146 6.01 -21.90 4.96
N LEU A 147 6.78 -20.83 5.07
CA LEU A 147 6.54 -19.61 4.30
C LEU A 147 7.00 -19.80 2.85
N SER A 148 6.23 -19.26 1.93
CA SER A 148 6.59 -19.23 0.52
C SER A 148 6.04 -17.97 -0.16
N PRO A 149 6.63 -17.52 -1.29
CA PRO A 149 6.11 -16.38 -2.04
C PRO A 149 4.77 -16.74 -2.68
N HIS A 150 3.76 -15.89 -2.48
CA HIS A 150 2.40 -16.10 -2.98
C HIS A 150 1.93 -15.04 -3.96
N LEU A 151 2.17 -13.76 -3.66
CA LEU A 151 1.66 -12.67 -4.47
C LEU A 151 2.73 -11.62 -4.71
N PHE A 152 3.04 -11.37 -5.96
CA PHE A 152 3.80 -10.21 -6.40
C PHE A 152 2.86 -9.03 -6.65
N THR A 153 3.28 -7.84 -6.26
CA THR A 153 2.56 -6.58 -6.53
C THR A 153 3.51 -5.55 -7.06
N LEU A 154 3.19 -4.98 -8.21
CA LEU A 154 3.84 -3.83 -8.82
C LEU A 154 2.92 -2.62 -8.71
N PHE A 155 3.45 -1.46 -8.39
CA PHE A 155 2.72 -0.19 -8.40
C PHE A 155 3.67 1.00 -8.34
N ASP A 156 3.19 2.12 -8.83
CA ASP A 156 3.88 3.40 -8.75
C ASP A 156 3.31 4.23 -7.61
N ARG A 157 4.17 4.93 -6.87
CA ARG A 157 3.77 5.70 -5.69
C ARG A 157 4.12 7.17 -5.81
N ILE A 158 3.13 8.02 -5.58
CA ILE A 158 3.29 9.42 -5.24
C ILE A 158 3.17 9.55 -3.72
N THR A 159 4.05 10.33 -3.08
CA THR A 159 3.98 10.61 -1.64
C THR A 159 3.91 12.12 -1.44
N LEU A 160 2.88 12.56 -0.73
CA LEU A 160 2.66 13.97 -0.42
C LEU A 160 2.67 14.19 1.10
N VAL A 161 3.11 15.37 1.53
CA VAL A 161 3.09 15.81 2.93
C VAL A 161 2.52 17.22 2.97
N ASN A 162 1.56 17.50 3.84
CA ASN A 162 1.06 18.86 4.01
C ASN A 162 2.15 19.79 4.56
N PHE A 163 2.04 21.10 4.31
CA PHE A 163 3.06 22.08 4.71
C PHE A 163 3.29 22.09 6.22
N GLU A 164 2.26 21.81 7.03
CA GLU A 164 2.33 21.72 8.49
C GLU A 164 3.00 20.42 8.98
N LYS A 165 3.29 19.47 8.08
CA LYS A 165 3.90 18.17 8.38
C LYS A 165 3.10 17.31 9.38
N THR A 166 1.79 17.53 9.48
CA THR A 166 0.86 16.80 10.36
C THR A 166 0.21 15.60 9.69
N GLU A 167 0.33 15.50 8.36
CA GLU A 167 -0.19 14.35 7.61
C GLU A 167 0.65 14.00 6.40
N ARG A 168 0.58 12.73 6.02
CA ARG A 168 1.22 12.17 4.84
C ARG A 168 0.22 11.38 4.04
N LEU A 169 0.10 11.70 2.77
CA LEU A 169 -0.70 10.98 1.79
C LEU A 169 0.21 10.14 0.89
N THR A 170 -0.08 8.85 0.76
CA THR A 170 0.54 8.01 -0.27
C THR A 170 -0.54 7.60 -1.27
N ILE A 171 -0.23 7.70 -2.56
CA ILE A 171 -1.10 7.40 -3.69
C ILE A 171 -0.41 6.31 -4.49
N ASP A 172 -1.02 5.15 -4.57
CA ASP A 172 -0.49 3.99 -5.30
C ASP A 172 -1.30 3.81 -6.58
N CYS A 173 -0.67 4.06 -7.72
CA CYS A 173 -1.23 3.95 -9.06
C CYS A 173 -0.72 2.69 -9.76
N ASN A 174 -1.30 2.35 -10.92
CA ASN A 174 -0.84 1.26 -11.77
C ASN A 174 -0.67 -0.07 -11.01
N LEU A 175 -1.64 -0.41 -10.14
CA LEU A 175 -1.54 -1.62 -9.34
C LEU A 175 -1.76 -2.87 -10.19
N HIS A 176 -0.70 -3.67 -10.30
CA HIS A 176 -0.69 -5.00 -10.90
C HIS A 176 -0.38 -6.07 -9.86
N PHE A 177 -0.95 -7.24 -10.06
CA PHE A 177 -0.81 -8.41 -9.21
C PHE A 177 -0.45 -9.61 -10.06
N GLU A 178 0.45 -10.44 -9.55
CA GLU A 178 0.78 -11.74 -10.11
C GLU A 178 0.79 -12.77 -8.97
N ASN A 179 0.08 -13.85 -9.16
CA ASN A 179 0.08 -14.97 -8.23
C ASN A 179 1.26 -15.90 -8.59
N LEU A 180 2.25 -15.93 -7.72
CA LEU A 180 3.50 -16.68 -7.94
C LEU A 180 3.33 -18.19 -7.84
N ARG A 181 2.12 -18.70 -7.53
CA ARG A 181 1.82 -20.14 -7.45
C ARG A 181 1.12 -20.68 -8.69
N ASN A 182 0.38 -19.86 -9.42
CA ASN A 182 -0.37 -20.28 -10.61
C ASN A 182 -0.13 -19.39 -11.84
N GLY A 183 0.67 -18.31 -11.71
CA GLY A 183 0.99 -17.38 -12.78
C GLY A 183 -0.16 -16.44 -13.19
N HIS A 184 -1.33 -16.52 -12.56
CA HIS A 184 -2.44 -15.63 -12.91
C HIS A 184 -2.13 -14.19 -12.55
N THR A 185 -2.45 -13.29 -13.46
CA THR A 185 -2.28 -11.84 -13.28
C THR A 185 -3.62 -11.12 -13.20
N ALA A 186 -3.62 -9.98 -12.54
CA ALA A 186 -4.78 -9.07 -12.45
C ALA A 186 -4.32 -7.64 -12.23
N SER A 187 -5.18 -6.67 -12.55
CA SER A 187 -4.92 -5.26 -12.28
C SER A 187 -6.17 -4.55 -11.80
N ILE A 188 -5.99 -3.57 -10.93
CA ILE A 188 -7.04 -2.60 -10.58
C ILE A 188 -6.83 -1.23 -11.25
N ALA A 189 -5.79 -1.09 -12.09
CA ALA A 189 -5.65 0.11 -12.91
C ALA A 189 -6.92 0.33 -13.76
N PRO A 190 -7.32 1.58 -14.03
CA PRO A 190 -6.67 2.85 -13.68
C PRO A 190 -7.04 3.42 -12.30
N LEU A 191 -7.51 2.59 -11.37
CA LEU A 191 -7.82 3.07 -10.02
C LEU A 191 -6.55 3.29 -9.20
N ALA A 192 -6.57 4.33 -8.36
CA ALA A 192 -5.53 4.60 -7.38
C ALA A 192 -5.97 4.20 -5.96
N VAL A 193 -5.03 3.69 -5.16
CA VAL A 193 -5.23 3.42 -3.74
C VAL A 193 -4.50 4.48 -2.94
N MET A 194 -5.26 5.30 -2.22
CA MET A 194 -4.72 6.36 -1.37
C MET A 194 -4.70 5.90 0.10
N GLU A 195 -3.65 6.28 0.83
CA GLU A 195 -3.55 6.11 2.28
C GLU A 195 -3.14 7.42 2.93
N LEU A 196 -4.09 8.04 3.64
CA LEU A 196 -3.82 9.18 4.49
C LEU A 196 -3.37 8.70 5.86
N LYS A 197 -2.21 9.19 6.31
CA LYS A 197 -1.68 9.02 7.67
C LYS A 197 -1.65 10.38 8.32
N GLN A 198 -2.47 10.56 9.33
CA GLN A 198 -2.67 11.83 10.01
C GLN A 198 -2.30 11.71 11.48
N ASP A 199 -1.67 12.72 12.03
CA ASP A 199 -1.40 12.78 13.47
C ASP A 199 -2.64 13.25 14.22
N GLY A 200 -3.14 12.37 15.10
CA GLY A 200 -4.27 12.66 15.95
C GLY A 200 -5.53 13.10 15.19
N ARG A 201 -6.13 14.22 15.67
CA ARG A 201 -7.34 14.82 15.13
C ARG A 201 -7.09 16.18 14.45
N ALA A 202 -5.85 16.42 14.00
CA ALA A 202 -5.53 17.65 13.27
C ALA A 202 -6.49 17.85 12.09
N HIS A 203 -6.79 19.11 11.77
CA HIS A 203 -7.56 19.45 10.57
C HIS A 203 -6.85 18.94 9.33
N SER A 204 -7.59 18.55 8.31
CA SER A 204 -7.07 17.99 7.07
C SER A 204 -7.81 18.57 5.88
N LEU A 205 -7.15 19.44 5.13
CA LEU A 205 -7.67 19.95 3.86
C LEU A 205 -8.03 18.80 2.89
N LEU A 206 -7.22 17.74 2.87
CA LEU A 206 -7.53 16.57 2.05
C LEU A 206 -8.90 15.96 2.42
N LYS A 207 -9.25 15.89 3.70
CA LYS A 207 -10.54 15.33 4.13
C LYS A 207 -11.70 16.23 3.70
N ASP A 208 -11.51 17.54 3.69
CA ASP A 208 -12.55 18.47 3.23
C ASP A 208 -12.78 18.30 1.73
N VAL A 209 -11.71 18.25 0.93
CA VAL A 209 -11.79 17.96 -0.51
C VAL A 209 -12.45 16.60 -0.77
N LEU A 210 -12.09 15.56 -0.02
CA LEU A 210 -12.71 14.23 -0.14
C LEU A 210 -14.19 14.25 0.24
N PHE A 211 -14.58 15.05 1.22
CA PHE A 211 -15.98 15.23 1.62
C PHE A 211 -16.80 15.91 0.53
N GLU A 212 -16.30 17.01 -0.03
CA GLU A 212 -16.93 17.75 -1.14
C GLU A 212 -17.10 16.85 -2.38
N LEU A 213 -16.07 16.06 -2.71
CA LEU A 213 -16.13 15.10 -3.82
C LEU A 213 -16.94 13.83 -3.48
N ARG A 214 -17.54 13.74 -2.28
CA ARG A 214 -18.32 12.59 -1.79
C ARG A 214 -17.53 11.26 -1.81
N ILE A 215 -16.22 11.33 -1.62
CA ILE A 215 -15.32 10.17 -1.59
C ILE A 215 -15.24 9.64 -0.16
N ARG A 216 -15.73 8.44 0.06
CA ARG A 216 -15.78 7.81 1.39
C ARG A 216 -14.59 6.87 1.62
N PRO A 217 -14.16 6.69 2.89
CA PRO A 217 -13.14 5.73 3.25
C PRO A 217 -13.42 4.33 2.71
N PHE A 218 -12.35 3.67 2.22
CA PHE A 218 -12.42 2.34 1.66
C PHE A 218 -11.23 1.49 2.12
N LYS A 219 -11.44 0.68 3.18
CA LYS A 219 -10.39 -0.20 3.74
C LYS A 219 -10.03 -1.30 2.76
N VAL A 220 -8.89 -1.17 2.10
CA VAL A 220 -8.36 -2.12 1.12
C VAL A 220 -7.01 -2.67 1.59
N SER A 221 -6.72 -3.92 1.23
CA SER A 221 -5.43 -4.58 1.42
C SER A 221 -4.95 -5.09 0.07
N LYS A 222 -3.80 -4.60 -0.43
CA LYS A 222 -3.21 -5.07 -1.69
C LYS A 222 -3.07 -6.59 -1.70
N TYR A 223 -2.51 -7.17 -0.62
CA TYR A 223 -2.39 -8.62 -0.49
C TYR A 223 -3.74 -9.33 -0.66
N CYS A 224 -4.76 -8.97 0.14
CA CYS A 224 -6.03 -9.70 0.09
C CYS A 224 -6.79 -9.48 -1.22
N ILE A 225 -6.78 -8.26 -1.79
CA ILE A 225 -7.47 -7.98 -3.06
C ILE A 225 -6.72 -8.66 -4.21
N GLY A 226 -5.39 -8.57 -4.27
CA GLY A 226 -4.60 -9.25 -5.29
C GLY A 226 -4.81 -10.76 -5.24
N THR A 227 -4.78 -11.37 -4.04
CA THR A 227 -5.06 -12.81 -3.88
C THR A 227 -6.46 -13.17 -4.38
N CYS A 228 -7.50 -12.39 -4.06
CA CYS A 228 -8.85 -12.66 -4.56
C CYS A 228 -8.95 -12.57 -6.09
N LEU A 229 -8.29 -11.58 -6.69
CA LEU A 229 -8.36 -11.34 -8.14
C LEU A 229 -7.57 -12.37 -8.95
N THR A 230 -6.46 -12.89 -8.40
CA THR A 230 -5.56 -13.84 -9.09
C THR A 230 -5.81 -15.30 -8.68
N ARG A 231 -6.68 -15.54 -7.69
CA ARG A 231 -7.03 -16.86 -7.18
C ARG A 231 -8.51 -16.91 -6.81
N PRO A 232 -9.42 -17.04 -7.79
CA PRO A 232 -10.87 -16.96 -7.58
C PRO A 232 -11.44 -18.02 -6.64
N GLU A 233 -10.79 -19.18 -6.51
CA GLU A 233 -11.21 -20.30 -5.68
C GLU A 233 -11.00 -20.06 -4.18
N VAL A 234 -10.24 -19.04 -3.76
CA VAL A 234 -10.06 -18.78 -2.33
C VAL A 234 -11.34 -18.29 -1.67
N LYS A 235 -11.47 -18.55 -0.39
CA LYS A 235 -12.56 -18.03 0.45
C LYS A 235 -12.55 -16.49 0.40
N GLN A 236 -13.51 -15.86 -0.28
CA GLN A 236 -13.54 -14.42 -0.52
C GLN A 236 -14.88 -13.74 -0.20
N ASN A 237 -15.83 -14.46 0.40
CA ASN A 237 -17.19 -13.96 0.65
C ASN A 237 -17.20 -12.63 1.43
N ARG A 238 -16.29 -12.41 2.39
CA ARG A 238 -16.17 -11.14 3.14
C ARG A 238 -15.54 -10.01 2.34
N PHE A 239 -14.92 -10.30 1.20
CA PHE A 239 -14.36 -9.30 0.28
C PHE A 239 -15.27 -9.00 -0.92
N LYS A 240 -16.33 -9.78 -1.17
CA LYS A 240 -17.24 -9.60 -2.32
C LYS A 240 -17.73 -8.15 -2.50
N LYS A 241 -18.15 -7.48 -1.42
CA LYS A 241 -18.59 -6.07 -1.49
C LYS A 241 -17.47 -5.13 -1.95
N LYS A 242 -16.22 -5.42 -1.57
CA LYS A 242 -15.05 -4.62 -1.97
C LYS A 242 -14.70 -4.87 -3.43
N LEU A 243 -14.69 -6.11 -3.85
CA LEU A 243 -14.44 -6.49 -5.25
C LEU A 243 -15.48 -5.86 -6.18
N ARG A 244 -16.78 -6.01 -5.86
CA ARG A 244 -17.85 -5.35 -6.61
C ARG A 244 -17.72 -3.82 -6.68
N ARG A 245 -17.26 -3.18 -5.60
CA ARG A 245 -17.04 -1.74 -5.60
C ARG A 245 -15.85 -1.35 -6.49
N ILE A 246 -14.77 -2.14 -6.49
CA ILE A 246 -13.62 -1.96 -7.39
C ILE A 246 -14.08 -2.08 -8.84
N GLU A 247 -14.81 -3.14 -9.19
CA GLU A 247 -15.36 -3.33 -10.54
C GLU A 247 -16.28 -2.16 -10.96
N LYS A 248 -17.16 -1.71 -10.06
CA LYS A 248 -18.03 -0.55 -10.33
C LYS A 248 -17.22 0.72 -10.60
N LEU A 249 -16.17 0.99 -9.80
CA LEU A 249 -15.31 2.15 -10.01
C LEU A 249 -14.52 2.04 -11.32
N LYS A 250 -14.05 0.85 -11.70
CA LYS A 250 -13.41 0.62 -13.01
C LYS A 250 -14.39 0.90 -14.16
N ALA A 251 -15.60 0.38 -14.07
CA ALA A 251 -16.63 0.63 -15.09
C ALA A 251 -16.94 2.14 -15.30
N MET A 252 -16.87 2.95 -14.23
CA MET A 252 -17.06 4.41 -14.33
C MET A 252 -15.95 5.16 -15.06
N VAL A 253 -14.82 4.51 -15.33
CA VAL A 253 -13.70 5.10 -16.07
C VAL A 253 -13.83 4.82 -17.57
N TYR A 254 -14.45 3.69 -17.93
CA TYR A 254 -14.55 3.21 -19.32
C TYR A 254 -15.93 3.42 -19.93
N GLY A 255 -16.91 3.88 -19.17
CA GLY A 255 -18.26 4.23 -19.60
C GLY A 255 -18.51 5.72 -19.57
#